data_dcaaf693f9c7db25447bb9103ced23dd
#
_entry.id   dcaaf693f9c7db25447bb9103ced23dd
#
_cell.length_a   1.000
_cell.length_b   1.000
_cell.length_c   1.000
_cell.angle_alpha   90.00
_cell.angle_beta   90.00
_cell.angle_gamma   90.00
#
_symmetry.space_group_name_H-M   'P 1'
#
loop_
_entity.id
_entity.type
_entity.pdbx_description
1 polymer ?
#
loop_
_entity_poly.entity_id
_entity_poly.type
_entity_poly.pdbx_seq_one_letter_code
_entity_poly.pdbx_strand_id
1 'polypeptide(L)'
;ANAARADATSLGGDDGRQILFSGDLGRYQRPVLPDPSRIETADVLLLESTYGDRLHEQDDDGERLAEIITATITGGGKVIIPAFAVGRVEEVIYWLKRLETARRIPVVPVYLDSPMAVEALRHYASHSRDLDPDVRTGRGQVSAFTTQRFTAVSSIVQSRQVQASP
;
A
#
# COMPACT_ATOMS: atom_id res chain seq x y z
N ALA A 1 6.93 0.65 0.09
CA ALA A 1 7.89 0.53 -1.00
C ALA A 1 7.15 0.78 -2.28
N ASN A 2 7.41 1.89 -2.95
CA ASN A 2 6.84 2.18 -4.26
C ASN A 2 7.21 1.04 -5.19
N ALA A 3 6.22 0.49 -5.89
CA ALA A 3 6.50 -0.15 -7.16
C ALA A 3 7.03 0.95 -8.06
N ALA A 4 8.34 1.17 -8.03
CA ALA A 4 8.97 2.04 -8.98
C ALA A 4 8.70 1.40 -10.34
N ARG A 5 7.97 2.09 -11.18
CA ARG A 5 8.13 1.93 -12.61
C ARG A 5 9.63 1.94 -12.81
N ALA A 6 10.19 0.87 -13.33
CA ALA A 6 11.55 0.92 -13.81
C ALA A 6 11.57 1.96 -14.93
N ASP A 7 11.85 3.21 -14.58
CA ASP A 7 12.09 4.23 -15.57
C ASP A 7 13.42 3.90 -16.19
N ALA A 8 13.36 3.22 -17.34
CA ALA A 8 14.51 3.10 -18.21
C ALA A 8 14.86 4.51 -18.68
N THR A 9 15.62 5.24 -17.88
CA THR A 9 16.25 6.46 -18.34
C THR A 9 17.40 6.01 -19.23
N SER A 10 17.17 5.94 -20.55
CA SER A 10 18.24 5.79 -21.50
C SER A 10 19.05 7.08 -21.46
N LEU A 11 20.14 7.08 -20.74
CA LEU A 11 21.20 8.06 -20.95
C LEU A 11 21.90 7.62 -22.23
N GLY A 12 21.42 8.11 -23.38
CA GLY A 12 22.08 7.93 -24.65
C GLY A 12 23.44 8.63 -24.59
N GLY A 13 24.49 7.87 -24.39
CA GLY A 13 25.82 8.24 -24.83
C GLY A 13 25.86 8.14 -26.35
N ASP A 14 26.87 8.78 -26.99
CA ASP A 14 27.10 8.77 -28.45
C ASP A 14 27.20 7.34 -29.05
N ASP A 15 27.33 6.30 -28.23
CA ASP A 15 27.44 4.89 -28.57
C ASP A 15 26.11 4.09 -28.48
N GLY A 16 25.02 4.74 -28.12
CA GLY A 16 23.68 4.13 -28.04
C GLY A 16 23.48 3.10 -26.92
N ARG A 17 24.38 3.04 -25.93
CA ARG A 17 24.23 2.11 -24.80
C ARG A 17 23.07 2.48 -23.89
N GLN A 18 22.37 1.45 -23.38
CA GLN A 18 21.27 1.58 -22.45
C GLN A 18 21.72 1.24 -21.02
N ILE A 19 21.55 2.20 -20.11
CA ILE A 19 21.76 1.98 -18.69
C ILE A 19 20.41 1.93 -18.01
N LEU A 20 20.13 0.84 -17.30
CA LEU A 20 18.91 0.65 -16.53
C LEU A 20 19.18 0.83 -15.04
N PHE A 21 18.43 1.72 -14.42
CA PHE A 21 18.38 1.87 -12.98
C PHE A 21 17.10 1.22 -12.49
N SER A 22 17.19 0.24 -11.58
CA SER A 22 16.01 -0.45 -11.08
C SER A 22 15.12 0.42 -10.19
N GLY A 23 15.68 1.45 -9.58
CA GLY A 23 15.00 2.07 -8.44
C GLY A 23 14.68 1.02 -7.36
N ASP A 24 13.64 1.25 -6.57
CA ASP A 24 13.14 0.27 -5.61
C ASP A 24 12.24 -0.73 -6.32
N LEU A 25 12.60 -2.00 -6.30
CA LEU A 25 11.81 -3.05 -6.96
C LEU A 25 10.65 -3.50 -6.09
N GLY A 26 9.44 -3.45 -6.65
CA GLY A 26 8.25 -4.00 -6.06
C GLY A 26 8.15 -5.52 -6.23
N ARG A 27 7.27 -6.13 -5.45
CA ARG A 27 6.88 -7.54 -5.64
C ARG A 27 5.77 -7.64 -6.69
N TYR A 28 5.77 -8.74 -7.43
CA TYR A 28 4.65 -9.08 -8.31
C TYR A 28 3.39 -9.45 -7.52
N GLN A 29 2.24 -9.26 -8.13
CA GLN A 29 0.93 -9.62 -7.58
C GLN A 29 0.61 -8.94 -6.24
N ARG A 30 1.12 -7.73 -6.05
CA ARG A 30 0.74 -6.90 -4.90
C ARG A 30 -0.47 -6.04 -5.25
N PRO A 31 -1.43 -5.87 -4.30
CA PRO A 31 -2.56 -4.99 -4.54
C PRO A 31 -2.13 -3.52 -4.65
N VAL A 32 -2.99 -2.71 -5.21
CA VAL A 32 -2.91 -1.25 -5.31
C VAL A 32 -2.11 -0.77 -6.51
N LEU A 33 -0.88 -1.22 -6.70
CA LEU A 33 -0.04 -0.77 -7.80
C LEU A 33 0.14 -1.88 -8.83
N PRO A 34 0.18 -1.55 -10.14
CA PRO A 34 0.46 -2.52 -11.17
C PRO A 34 1.83 -3.20 -10.95
N ASP A 35 1.93 -4.42 -11.44
CA ASP A 35 3.19 -5.15 -11.44
C ASP A 35 4.32 -4.37 -12.12
N PRO A 36 5.57 -4.57 -11.69
CA PRO A 36 6.74 -3.97 -12.34
C PRO A 36 6.80 -4.32 -13.83
N SER A 37 7.14 -3.33 -14.66
CA SER A 37 7.31 -3.55 -16.10
C SER A 37 8.51 -4.47 -16.36
N ARG A 38 8.33 -5.40 -17.29
CA ARG A 38 9.42 -6.25 -17.75
C ARG A 38 10.35 -5.47 -18.67
N ILE A 39 11.65 -5.47 -18.38
CA ILE A 39 12.67 -4.92 -19.24
C ILE A 39 13.47 -6.09 -19.83
N GLU A 40 13.52 -6.17 -21.15
CA GLU A 40 14.12 -7.33 -21.82
C GLU A 40 15.64 -7.21 -22.01
N THR A 41 16.15 -5.99 -22.22
CA THR A 41 17.56 -5.75 -22.51
C THR A 41 18.06 -4.48 -21.83
N ALA A 42 19.33 -4.53 -21.40
CA ALA A 42 20.11 -3.37 -20.98
C ALA A 42 21.59 -3.71 -21.13
N ASP A 43 22.44 -2.72 -21.48
CA ASP A 43 23.89 -2.91 -21.54
C ASP A 43 24.50 -2.84 -20.13
N VAL A 44 23.92 -2.04 -19.25
CA VAL A 44 24.34 -1.89 -17.86
C VAL A 44 23.08 -1.86 -16.98
N LEU A 45 23.11 -2.64 -15.89
CA LEU A 45 22.03 -2.69 -14.91
C LEU A 45 22.56 -2.27 -13.53
N LEU A 46 21.95 -1.23 -12.96
CA LEU A 46 22.11 -0.88 -11.55
C LEU A 46 20.89 -1.37 -10.79
N LEU A 47 21.08 -2.41 -9.98
CA LEU A 47 20.01 -3.15 -9.31
C LEU A 47 20.06 -2.90 -7.80
N GLU A 48 18.92 -2.55 -7.20
CA GLU A 48 18.79 -2.53 -5.74
C GLU A 48 18.88 -3.96 -5.18
N SER A 49 19.31 -4.10 -3.93
CA SER A 49 19.48 -5.40 -3.28
C SER A 49 19.10 -5.39 -1.79
N THR A 50 18.20 -4.52 -1.40
CA THR A 50 17.78 -4.31 -0.01
C THR A 50 17.36 -5.62 0.69
N TYR A 51 16.65 -6.47 -0.02
CA TYR A 51 16.21 -7.79 0.44
C TYR A 51 16.75 -8.92 -0.44
N GLY A 52 17.88 -8.72 -1.12
CA GLY A 52 18.45 -9.69 -2.04
C GLY A 52 18.95 -10.99 -1.40
N ASP A 53 19.06 -11.01 -0.06
CA ASP A 53 19.52 -12.15 0.74
C ASP A 53 18.39 -13.01 1.33
N ARG A 54 17.12 -12.69 1.08
CA ARG A 54 16.00 -13.37 1.71
C ARG A 54 14.78 -13.51 0.81
N LEU A 55 14.00 -14.54 1.05
CA LEU A 55 12.69 -14.72 0.45
C LEU A 55 11.62 -14.06 1.31
N HIS A 56 10.63 -13.47 0.66
CA HIS A 56 9.42 -13.03 1.34
C HIS A 56 8.52 -14.23 1.66
N GLU A 57 7.80 -14.14 2.78
CA GLU A 57 6.71 -15.07 3.08
C GLU A 57 5.66 -15.03 1.96
N GLN A 58 5.01 -16.15 1.72
CA GLN A 58 3.89 -16.20 0.77
C GLN A 58 2.72 -15.36 1.31
N ASP A 59 2.01 -14.69 0.41
CA ASP A 59 0.78 -14.00 0.78
C ASP A 59 -0.28 -15.01 1.19
N ASP A 60 -0.97 -14.70 2.27
CA ASP A 60 -2.04 -15.48 2.87
C ASP A 60 -3.42 -14.84 2.67
N ASP A 61 -3.56 -13.96 1.68
CA ASP A 61 -4.79 -13.19 1.43
C ASP A 61 -5.32 -12.41 2.65
N GLY A 62 -4.41 -12.01 3.55
CA GLY A 62 -4.71 -11.27 4.76
C GLY A 62 -5.25 -12.12 5.91
N GLU A 63 -5.12 -13.44 5.85
CA GLU A 63 -5.60 -14.38 6.87
C GLU A 63 -5.03 -14.02 8.25
N ARG A 64 -3.72 -13.92 8.34
CA ARG A 64 -3.03 -13.56 9.59
C ARG A 64 -3.43 -12.19 10.12
N LEU A 65 -3.64 -11.22 9.22
CA LEU A 65 -4.14 -9.91 9.61
C LEU A 65 -5.54 -10.00 10.21
N ALA A 66 -6.43 -10.79 9.61
CA ALA A 66 -7.79 -11.01 10.10
C ALA A 66 -7.80 -11.68 11.48
N GLU A 67 -6.94 -12.69 11.70
CA GLU A 67 -6.78 -13.36 13.00
C GLU A 67 -6.33 -12.39 14.09
N ILE A 68 -5.28 -11.59 13.80
CA ILE A 68 -4.73 -10.61 14.76
C ILE A 68 -5.80 -9.57 15.13
N ILE A 69 -6.49 -9.01 14.13
CA ILE A 69 -7.54 -8.01 14.37
C ILE A 69 -8.66 -8.61 15.22
N THR A 70 -9.16 -9.76 14.81
CA THR A 70 -10.30 -10.40 15.51
C THR A 70 -9.94 -10.75 16.95
N ALA A 71 -8.78 -11.35 17.19
CA ALA A 71 -8.35 -11.70 18.54
C ALA A 71 -8.16 -10.46 19.43
N THR A 72 -7.53 -9.41 18.88
CA THR A 72 -7.26 -8.18 19.62
C THR A 72 -8.55 -7.45 19.99
N ILE A 73 -9.48 -7.31 19.05
CA ILE A 73 -10.76 -6.62 19.28
C ILE A 73 -11.65 -7.43 20.24
N THR A 74 -11.67 -8.74 20.11
CA THR A 74 -12.41 -9.62 21.06
C THR A 74 -11.85 -9.49 22.48
N GLY A 75 -10.56 -9.29 22.62
CA GLY A 75 -9.91 -9.02 23.90
C GLY A 75 -10.08 -7.58 24.41
N GLY A 76 -10.80 -6.70 23.71
CA GLY A 76 -11.00 -5.30 24.08
C GLY A 76 -9.80 -4.40 23.82
N GLY A 77 -8.84 -4.87 23.01
CA GLY A 77 -7.63 -4.12 22.68
C GLY A 77 -7.77 -3.32 21.37
N LYS A 78 -6.69 -2.59 21.03
CA LYS A 78 -6.57 -1.91 19.74
C LYS A 78 -5.33 -2.40 18.98
N VAL A 79 -5.45 -2.42 17.65
CA VAL A 79 -4.35 -2.76 16.74
C VAL A 79 -3.67 -1.47 16.27
N ILE A 80 -2.36 -1.39 16.44
CA ILE A 80 -1.54 -0.28 15.95
C ILE A 80 -0.66 -0.82 14.83
N ILE A 81 -0.76 -0.22 13.65
CA ILE A 81 -0.03 -0.63 12.45
C ILE A 81 0.91 0.52 12.03
N PRO A 82 2.20 0.46 12.38
CA PRO A 82 3.18 1.39 11.84
C PRO A 82 3.34 1.17 10.34
N ALA A 83 3.19 2.21 9.54
CA ALA A 83 3.28 2.12 8.08
C ALA A 83 3.89 3.39 7.49
N PHE A 84 4.64 3.23 6.39
CA PHE A 84 5.07 4.36 5.60
C PHE A 84 3.85 5.04 4.96
N ALA A 85 3.88 6.37 4.95
CA ALA A 85 2.77 7.21 4.52
C ALA A 85 2.38 7.02 3.05
N VAL A 86 3.30 6.54 2.22
CA VAL A 86 3.09 6.30 0.78
C VAL A 86 3.35 4.82 0.48
N GLY A 87 2.45 4.19 -0.24
CA GLY A 87 2.54 2.79 -0.68
C GLY A 87 2.02 1.78 0.34
N ARG A 88 2.53 1.80 1.59
CA ARG A 88 2.15 0.80 2.59
C ARG A 88 0.79 1.08 3.23
N VAL A 89 0.45 2.34 3.47
CA VAL A 89 -0.85 2.72 4.06
C VAL A 89 -1.99 2.32 3.15
N GLU A 90 -1.88 2.58 1.86
CA GLU A 90 -2.89 2.25 0.86
C GLU A 90 -3.14 0.74 0.81
N GLU A 91 -2.07 -0.04 0.86
CA GLU A 91 -2.15 -1.50 0.88
C GLU A 91 -2.83 -2.01 2.16
N VAL A 92 -2.49 -1.47 3.32
CA VAL A 92 -3.13 -1.85 4.60
C VAL A 92 -4.62 -1.54 4.56
N ILE A 93 -5.02 -0.35 4.10
CA ILE A 93 -6.44 0.02 4.01
C ILE A 93 -7.19 -0.85 3.00
N TYR A 94 -6.57 -1.18 1.88
CA TYR A 94 -7.14 -2.12 0.90
C TYR A 94 -7.45 -3.47 1.55
N TRP A 95 -6.50 -4.05 2.29
CA TRP A 95 -6.72 -5.32 2.98
C TRP A 95 -7.80 -5.23 4.06
N LEU A 96 -7.81 -4.17 4.87
CA LEU A 96 -8.87 -3.94 5.86
C LEU A 96 -10.24 -3.87 5.19
N LYS A 97 -10.35 -3.13 4.09
CA LYS A 97 -11.60 -3.03 3.32
C LYS A 97 -12.04 -4.37 2.77
N ARG A 98 -11.13 -5.13 2.18
CA ARG A 98 -11.40 -6.45 1.61
C ARG A 98 -11.89 -7.43 2.69
N LEU A 99 -11.19 -7.49 3.82
CA LEU A 99 -11.54 -8.37 4.95
C LEU A 99 -12.88 -7.97 5.59
N GLU A 100 -13.14 -6.68 5.75
CA GLU A 100 -14.43 -6.17 6.26
C GLU A 100 -15.59 -6.53 5.31
N THR A 101 -15.40 -6.34 4.00
CA THR A 101 -16.39 -6.67 2.99
C THR A 101 -16.68 -8.17 2.94
N ALA A 102 -15.65 -9.00 3.09
CA ALA A 102 -15.76 -10.46 3.17
C ALA A 102 -16.26 -10.96 4.53
N ARG A 103 -16.53 -10.05 5.49
CA ARG A 103 -16.93 -10.38 6.87
C ARG A 103 -15.94 -11.26 7.62
N ARG A 104 -14.64 -11.15 7.26
CA ARG A 104 -13.55 -11.85 7.92
C ARG A 104 -13.07 -11.13 9.18
N ILE A 105 -13.35 -9.85 9.30
CA ILE A 105 -13.13 -9.02 10.49
C ILE A 105 -14.41 -8.28 10.86
N PRO A 106 -14.60 -7.92 12.14
CA PRO A 106 -15.70 -7.05 12.54
C PRO A 106 -15.53 -5.64 11.97
N VAL A 107 -16.64 -4.91 11.84
CA VAL A 107 -16.61 -3.47 11.49
C VAL A 107 -16.08 -2.69 12.69
N VAL A 108 -14.86 -2.19 12.58
CA VAL A 108 -14.19 -1.44 13.65
C VAL A 108 -13.86 -0.02 13.20
N PRO A 109 -13.70 0.94 14.13
CA PRO A 109 -13.14 2.25 13.80
C PRO A 109 -11.72 2.10 13.29
N VAL A 110 -11.44 2.71 12.12
CA VAL A 110 -10.09 2.77 11.52
C VAL A 110 -9.68 4.23 11.45
N TYR A 111 -8.55 4.55 12.06
CA TYR A 111 -8.00 5.91 12.11
C TYR A 111 -6.71 5.98 11.34
N LEU A 112 -6.63 6.89 10.39
CA LEU A 112 -5.39 7.23 9.69
C LEU A 112 -4.78 8.46 10.35
N ASP A 113 -3.81 8.24 11.24
CA ASP A 113 -3.18 9.30 12.04
C ASP A 113 -1.83 9.74 11.44
N SER A 114 -1.89 10.32 10.25
CA SER A 114 -0.74 10.89 9.55
C SER A 114 -1.22 11.89 8.48
N PRO A 115 -0.93 13.18 8.60
CA PRO A 115 -1.29 14.17 7.59
C PRO A 115 -0.73 13.83 6.20
N MET A 116 0.51 13.36 6.14
CA MET A 116 1.16 12.94 4.88
C MET A 116 0.43 11.74 4.25
N ALA A 117 0.05 10.75 5.03
CA ALA A 117 -0.68 9.60 4.53
C ALA A 117 -2.09 9.96 4.05
N VAL A 118 -2.76 10.92 4.70
CA VAL A 118 -4.05 11.44 4.25
C VAL A 118 -3.94 12.09 2.88
N GLU A 119 -2.90 12.90 2.66
CA GLU A 119 -2.66 13.53 1.34
C GLU A 119 -2.29 12.48 0.28
N ALA A 120 -1.42 11.52 0.62
CA ALA A 120 -1.09 10.43 -0.28
C ALA A 120 -2.35 9.67 -0.71
N LEU A 121 -3.22 9.32 0.24
CA LEU A 121 -4.46 8.59 -0.02
C LEU A 121 -5.40 9.37 -0.97
N ARG A 122 -5.51 10.69 -0.82
CA ARG A 122 -6.27 11.55 -1.74
C ARG A 122 -5.68 11.52 -3.15
N HIS A 123 -4.35 11.53 -3.24
CA HIS A 123 -3.65 11.46 -4.52
C HIS A 123 -3.93 10.12 -5.22
N TYR A 124 -3.81 9.00 -4.52
CA TYR A 124 -4.15 7.68 -5.04
C TYR A 124 -5.62 7.62 -5.52
N ALA A 125 -6.54 8.12 -4.72
CA ALA A 125 -7.97 8.13 -5.08
C ALA A 125 -8.25 8.95 -6.34
N SER A 126 -7.53 10.07 -6.56
CA SER A 126 -7.70 10.92 -7.75
C SER A 126 -7.04 10.34 -9.02
N HIS A 127 -6.06 9.45 -8.87
CA HIS A 127 -5.33 8.81 -9.95
C HIS A 127 -5.66 7.32 -10.09
N SER A 128 -6.90 6.94 -9.80
CA SER A 128 -7.33 5.54 -9.77
C SER A 128 -7.11 4.78 -11.08
N ARG A 129 -6.97 5.47 -12.21
CA ARG A 129 -6.68 4.86 -13.52
C ARG A 129 -5.27 4.27 -13.62
N ASP A 130 -4.34 4.80 -12.83
CA ASP A 130 -2.93 4.38 -12.79
C ASP A 130 -2.69 3.24 -11.79
N LEU A 131 -3.74 2.86 -11.06
CA LEU A 131 -3.70 1.78 -10.08
C LEU A 131 -4.01 0.44 -10.73
N ASP A 132 -3.78 -0.63 -9.96
CA ASP A 132 -4.16 -1.98 -10.34
C ASP A 132 -5.66 -2.06 -10.66
N PRO A 133 -6.08 -2.82 -11.70
CA PRO A 133 -7.49 -3.01 -12.02
C PRO A 133 -8.37 -3.42 -10.85
N ASP A 134 -7.85 -4.20 -9.91
CA ASP A 134 -8.58 -4.71 -8.74
C ASP A 134 -9.00 -3.60 -7.76
N VAL A 135 -8.29 -2.47 -7.76
CA VAL A 135 -8.62 -1.31 -6.91
C VAL A 135 -9.32 -0.18 -7.65
N ARG A 136 -9.46 -0.30 -8.98
CA ARG A 136 -10.16 0.72 -9.77
C ARG A 136 -11.64 0.71 -9.43
N THR A 137 -12.10 1.81 -8.87
CA THR A 137 -13.52 1.98 -8.59
C THR A 137 -14.25 2.51 -9.83
N GLY A 138 -15.32 1.85 -10.25
CA GLY A 138 -16.25 2.38 -11.23
C GLY A 138 -16.98 3.64 -10.71
N ARG A 139 -17.58 4.44 -11.63
CA ARG A 139 -18.39 5.59 -11.22
C ARG A 139 -19.46 5.16 -10.23
N GLY A 140 -19.45 5.76 -9.04
CA GLY A 140 -20.43 5.50 -7.98
C GLY A 140 -20.06 4.37 -7.00
N GLN A 141 -18.92 3.71 -7.14
CA GLN A 141 -18.44 2.74 -6.16
C GLN A 141 -17.67 3.42 -5.03
N VAL A 142 -17.78 2.84 -3.83
CA VAL A 142 -17.02 3.28 -2.65
C VAL A 142 -15.53 3.05 -2.89
N SER A 143 -14.71 4.06 -2.58
CA SER A 143 -13.25 3.96 -2.73
C SER A 143 -12.69 2.68 -2.09
N ALA A 144 -11.72 2.05 -2.76
CA ALA A 144 -10.98 0.91 -2.23
C ALA A 144 -10.18 1.27 -0.96
N PHE A 145 -9.95 2.57 -0.74
CA PHE A 145 -9.15 3.11 0.36
C PHE A 145 -10.00 3.66 1.51
N THR A 146 -11.13 3.03 1.82
CA THR A 146 -11.95 3.39 2.96
C THR A 146 -12.72 2.19 3.48
N THR A 147 -12.77 2.03 4.80
CA THR A 147 -13.62 1.08 5.50
C THR A 147 -14.94 1.74 5.90
N GLN A 148 -15.89 0.98 6.47
CA GLN A 148 -17.21 1.54 6.86
C GLN A 148 -17.08 2.60 7.95
N ARG A 149 -16.08 2.47 8.85
CA ARG A 149 -15.85 3.42 9.96
C ARG A 149 -14.45 4.03 9.87
N PHE A 150 -14.10 4.57 8.70
CA PHE A 150 -12.82 5.19 8.44
C PHE A 150 -12.81 6.67 8.84
N THR A 151 -11.74 7.11 9.49
CA THR A 151 -11.52 8.50 9.88
C THR A 151 -10.09 8.91 9.57
N ALA A 152 -9.95 9.93 8.71
CA ALA A 152 -8.67 10.62 8.51
C ALA A 152 -8.49 11.65 9.65
N VAL A 153 -7.45 11.48 10.45
CA VAL A 153 -7.13 12.39 11.54
C VAL A 153 -6.52 13.66 10.97
N SER A 154 -7.12 14.82 11.26
CA SER A 154 -6.74 16.09 10.66
C SER A 154 -6.11 17.09 11.64
N SER A 155 -6.04 16.75 12.93
CA SER A 155 -5.50 17.63 13.96
C SER A 155 -4.81 16.89 15.10
N ILE A 156 -3.89 17.58 15.78
CA ILE A 156 -3.21 17.07 16.98
C ILE A 156 -4.21 16.73 18.10
N VAL A 157 -5.31 17.48 18.21
CA VAL A 157 -6.35 17.21 19.21
C VAL A 157 -7.03 15.88 18.94
N GLN A 158 -7.41 15.64 17.69
CA GLN A 158 -7.99 14.34 17.27
C GLN A 158 -7.00 13.19 17.48
N SER A 159 -5.73 13.38 17.11
CA SER A 159 -4.68 12.38 17.32
C SER A 159 -4.59 11.96 18.80
N ARG A 160 -4.53 12.94 19.71
CA ARG A 160 -4.53 12.67 21.16
C ARG A 160 -5.80 11.96 21.63
N GLN A 161 -6.95 12.30 21.10
CA GLN A 161 -8.22 11.62 21.42
C GLN A 161 -8.21 10.15 20.99
N VAL A 162 -7.73 9.87 19.77
CA VAL A 162 -7.57 8.49 19.27
C VAL A 162 -6.61 7.69 20.14
N GLN A 163 -5.49 8.29 20.55
CA GLN A 163 -4.51 7.64 21.42
C GLN A 163 -5.08 7.33 22.82
N ALA A 164 -5.91 8.21 23.35
CA ALA A 164 -6.52 8.07 24.68
C ALA A 164 -7.80 7.21 24.68
N SER A 165 -8.39 6.91 23.52
CA SER A 165 -9.58 6.04 23.46
C SER A 165 -9.23 4.60 23.86
N PRO A 166 -10.15 3.85 24.48
CA PRO A 166 -9.91 2.45 24.82
C PRO A 166 -9.66 1.57 23.58
#